data_7cb4a4e1523279171b3020e1fa37aeb8
#
_entry.id   7cb4a4e1523279171b3020e1fa37aeb8
#
_cell.length_a   1.000
_cell.length_b   1.000
_cell.length_c   1.000
_cell.angle_alpha   90.00
_cell.angle_beta   90.00
_cell.angle_gamma   90.00
#
_symmetry.space_group_name_H-M   'P 1'
#
loop_
_entity.id
_entity.type
_entity.pdbx_description
1 polymer ?
#
loop_
_entity_poly.entity_id
_entity_poly.type
_entity_poly.pdbx_seq_one_letter_code
_entity_poly.pdbx_strand_id
1 'polypeptide(L)'
;MLTVSAIAEKLGLKVVVKGDLSQIVSGCYISDLLSDVMAHSKDHELWITLQTHPNIVAVAVIKGISALLLTNGRNPEPATIKKAEAEKVTIMMSAHTTFELAGLLYSMIKDSQPPQAGPS
;
A
#
# COMPACT_ATOMS: atom_id res chain seq x y z
N MET A 1 13.93 9.97 -0.48
CA MET A 1 12.50 9.74 -0.73
C MET A 1 12.12 8.34 -0.26
N LEU A 2 10.95 8.20 0.33
CA LEU A 2 10.48 6.91 0.80
C LEU A 2 9.98 6.07 -0.38
N THR A 3 10.47 4.83 -0.48
CA THR A 3 10.09 3.92 -1.56
C THR A 3 9.37 2.70 -1.00
N VAL A 4 8.67 1.98 -1.89
CA VAL A 4 8.04 0.70 -1.53
C VAL A 4 9.09 -0.26 -0.96
N SER A 5 10.26 -0.34 -1.59
CA SER A 5 11.36 -1.20 -1.14
C SER A 5 11.81 -0.86 0.29
N ALA A 6 11.97 0.42 0.58
CA ALA A 6 12.40 0.87 1.92
C ALA A 6 11.36 0.50 3.00
N ILE A 7 10.08 0.65 2.68
CA ILE A 7 8.99 0.29 3.59
C ILE A 7 8.98 -1.22 3.83
N ALA A 8 9.07 -2.01 2.76
CA ALA A 8 9.06 -3.46 2.87
C ALA A 8 10.19 -3.97 3.76
N GLU A 9 11.38 -3.42 3.58
CA GLU A 9 12.56 -3.80 4.37
C GLU A 9 12.42 -3.37 5.82
N LYS A 10 12.06 -2.11 6.05
CA LYS A 10 11.95 -1.56 7.41
C LYS A 10 10.90 -2.27 8.25
N LEU A 11 9.77 -2.60 7.66
CA LEU A 11 8.65 -3.21 8.38
C LEU A 11 8.61 -4.74 8.26
N GLY A 12 9.59 -5.34 7.58
CA GLY A 12 9.64 -6.79 7.41
C GLY A 12 8.44 -7.35 6.66
N LEU A 13 7.95 -6.63 5.65
CA LEU A 13 6.78 -7.06 4.90
C LEU A 13 7.14 -8.16 3.91
N LYS A 14 6.22 -9.09 3.71
CA LYS A 14 6.37 -10.13 2.69
C LYS A 14 5.88 -9.59 1.35
N VAL A 15 6.77 -9.51 0.37
CA VAL A 15 6.39 -9.12 -0.99
C VAL A 15 5.86 -10.36 -1.72
N VAL A 16 4.55 -10.41 -1.94
CA VAL A 16 3.88 -11.53 -2.59
C VAL A 16 3.93 -11.38 -4.11
N VAL A 17 3.69 -10.18 -4.60
CA VAL A 17 3.82 -9.85 -6.01
C VAL A 17 4.76 -8.66 -6.12
N LYS A 18 5.83 -8.83 -6.87
CA LYS A 18 6.82 -7.79 -7.06
C LYS A 18 6.50 -7.00 -8.32
N GLY A 19 6.00 -5.79 -8.14
CA GLY A 19 5.89 -4.82 -9.22
C GLY A 19 7.13 -3.93 -9.25
N ASP A 20 6.94 -2.62 -9.32
CA ASP A 20 8.03 -1.66 -9.26
C ASP A 20 8.27 -1.22 -7.81
N LEU A 21 9.24 -1.85 -7.14
CA LEU A 21 9.57 -1.54 -5.75
C LEU A 21 10.27 -0.20 -5.57
N SER A 22 10.70 0.43 -6.65
CA SER A 22 11.34 1.76 -6.60
C SER A 22 10.33 2.90 -6.58
N GLN A 23 9.04 2.61 -6.72
CA GLN A 23 8.02 3.64 -6.65
C GLN A 23 8.05 4.36 -5.31
N ILE A 24 7.87 5.68 -5.35
CA ILE A 24 7.80 6.48 -4.13
C ILE A 24 6.45 6.26 -3.44
N VAL A 25 6.45 6.45 -2.14
CA VAL A 25 5.24 6.42 -1.32
C VAL A 25 5.08 7.78 -0.64
N SER A 26 4.08 8.53 -1.05
CA SER A 26 3.84 9.89 -0.55
C SER A 26 2.81 9.93 0.57
N GLY A 27 2.06 8.85 0.76
CA GLY A 27 1.03 8.77 1.77
C GLY A 27 0.50 7.36 1.90
N CYS A 28 -0.53 7.20 2.70
CA CYS A 28 -1.17 5.92 2.93
C CYS A 28 -2.68 6.10 2.99
N TYR A 29 -3.41 5.24 2.31
CA TYR A 29 -4.85 5.21 2.39
C TYR A 29 -5.31 3.86 2.96
N ILE A 30 -6.22 3.91 3.92
CA ILE A 30 -6.70 2.71 4.61
C ILE A 30 -8.22 2.64 4.43
N SER A 31 -8.67 1.64 3.69
CA SER A 31 -10.09 1.39 3.49
C SER A 31 -10.31 0.03 2.85
N ASP A 32 -11.42 -0.62 3.21
CA ASP A 32 -11.86 -1.86 2.58
C ASP A 32 -13.00 -1.62 1.58
N LEU A 33 -13.47 -0.39 1.49
CA LEU A 33 -14.55 -0.02 0.59
C LEU A 33 -13.97 0.53 -0.71
N LEU A 34 -14.13 -0.21 -1.80
CA LEU A 34 -13.51 0.14 -3.08
C LEU A 34 -13.98 1.51 -3.59
N SER A 35 -15.27 1.83 -3.41
CA SER A 35 -15.79 3.13 -3.83
C SER A 35 -15.17 4.29 -3.07
N ASP A 36 -14.83 4.09 -1.80
CA ASP A 36 -14.15 5.08 -0.99
C ASP A 36 -12.72 5.30 -1.49
N VAL A 37 -12.00 4.22 -1.77
CA VAL A 37 -10.64 4.30 -2.31
C VAL A 37 -10.65 5.01 -3.67
N MET A 38 -11.60 4.66 -4.53
CA MET A 38 -11.75 5.32 -5.84
C MET A 38 -11.99 6.81 -5.71
N ALA A 39 -12.76 7.22 -4.71
CA ALA A 39 -13.12 8.62 -4.54
C ALA A 39 -12.02 9.46 -3.88
N HIS A 40 -11.26 8.90 -2.96
CA HIS A 40 -10.43 9.69 -2.05
C HIS A 40 -8.94 9.36 -2.04
N SER A 41 -8.52 8.19 -2.53
CA SER A 41 -7.08 7.89 -2.57
C SER A 41 -6.40 8.73 -3.65
N LYS A 42 -5.08 8.87 -3.51
CA LYS A 42 -4.24 9.65 -4.43
C LYS A 42 -3.16 8.75 -5.00
N ASP A 43 -2.60 9.15 -6.13
CA ASP A 43 -1.49 8.43 -6.72
C ASP A 43 -0.28 8.40 -5.76
N HIS A 44 0.53 7.39 -5.90
CA HIS A 44 1.71 7.14 -5.06
C HIS A 44 1.39 6.89 -3.58
N GLU A 45 0.14 6.59 -3.25
CA GLU A 45 -0.19 6.14 -1.90
C GLU A 45 0.01 4.63 -1.76
N LEU A 46 0.33 4.21 -0.53
CA LEU A 46 0.24 2.82 -0.13
C LEU A 46 -1.20 2.57 0.30
N TRP A 47 -1.81 1.50 -0.21
CA TRP A 47 -3.19 1.18 0.17
C TRP A 47 -3.22 -0.02 1.09
N ILE A 48 -3.63 0.20 2.34
CA ILE A 48 -3.83 -0.87 3.32
C ILE A 48 -5.30 -1.31 3.27
N THR A 49 -5.50 -2.61 3.11
CA THR A 49 -6.84 -3.19 3.04
C THR A 49 -6.86 -4.63 3.56
N LEU A 50 -8.03 -5.08 3.97
CA LEU A 50 -8.30 -6.49 4.29
C LEU A 50 -8.91 -7.23 3.09
N GLN A 51 -9.22 -6.51 2.02
CA GLN A 51 -9.80 -7.10 0.81
C GLN A 51 -8.77 -7.95 0.08
N THR A 52 -9.21 -9.11 -0.40
CA THR A 52 -8.33 -10.07 -1.06
C THR A 52 -8.73 -10.37 -2.51
N HIS A 53 -9.85 -9.79 -2.96
CA HIS A 53 -10.44 -10.02 -4.27
C HIS A 53 -9.65 -9.31 -5.40
N PRO A 54 -9.64 -9.86 -6.63
CA PRO A 54 -8.97 -9.21 -7.78
C PRO A 54 -9.36 -7.76 -8.04
N ASN A 55 -10.53 -7.33 -7.61
CA ASN A 55 -10.99 -5.94 -7.78
C ASN A 55 -10.02 -4.91 -7.20
N ILE A 56 -9.25 -5.28 -6.17
CA ILE A 56 -8.29 -4.35 -5.57
C ILE A 56 -7.17 -3.99 -6.55
N VAL A 57 -6.80 -4.93 -7.41
CA VAL A 57 -5.76 -4.67 -8.42
C VAL A 57 -6.24 -3.65 -9.45
N ALA A 58 -7.49 -3.78 -9.91
CA ALA A 58 -8.07 -2.84 -10.86
C ALA A 58 -8.10 -1.42 -10.28
N VAL A 59 -8.54 -1.29 -9.04
CA VAL A 59 -8.58 0.01 -8.36
C VAL A 59 -7.16 0.58 -8.18
N ALA A 60 -6.21 -0.25 -7.78
CA ALA A 60 -4.81 0.18 -7.61
C ALA A 60 -4.24 0.75 -8.91
N VAL A 61 -4.51 0.10 -10.05
CA VAL A 61 -4.06 0.59 -11.36
C VAL A 61 -4.69 1.94 -11.68
N ILE A 62 -6.00 2.05 -11.54
CA ILE A 62 -6.73 3.29 -11.87
C ILE A 62 -6.25 4.46 -11.02
N LYS A 63 -6.00 4.22 -9.73
CA LYS A 63 -5.61 5.26 -8.79
C LYS A 63 -4.11 5.53 -8.71
N GLY A 64 -3.29 4.78 -9.43
CA GLY A 64 -1.84 4.95 -9.39
C GLY A 64 -1.23 4.62 -8.03
N ILE A 65 -1.81 3.63 -7.34
CA ILE A 65 -1.34 3.18 -6.03
C ILE A 65 0.06 2.56 -6.17
N SER A 66 0.97 2.94 -5.27
CA SER A 66 2.35 2.43 -5.32
C SER A 66 2.46 0.97 -4.90
N ALA A 67 1.66 0.54 -3.94
CA ALA A 67 1.59 -0.86 -3.51
C ALA A 67 0.35 -1.11 -2.67
N LEU A 68 -0.11 -2.36 -2.70
CA LEU A 68 -1.15 -2.88 -1.82
C LEU A 68 -0.48 -3.53 -0.62
N LEU A 69 -1.03 -3.30 0.57
CA LEU A 69 -0.57 -3.97 1.80
C LEU A 69 -1.76 -4.62 2.48
N LEU A 70 -1.74 -5.96 2.51
CA LEU A 70 -2.76 -6.75 3.20
C LEU A 70 -2.29 -7.02 4.62
N THR A 71 -3.13 -6.69 5.60
CA THR A 71 -2.80 -6.79 7.02
C THR A 71 -3.52 -7.97 7.68
N ASN A 72 -3.25 -8.18 8.97
CA ASN A 72 -3.87 -9.23 9.77
C ASN A 72 -3.67 -10.64 9.20
N GLY A 73 -2.57 -10.88 8.50
CA GLY A 73 -2.28 -12.19 7.91
C GLY A 73 -3.18 -12.57 6.75
N ARG A 74 -3.88 -11.61 6.13
CA ARG A 74 -4.74 -11.90 4.98
C ARG A 74 -3.91 -12.28 3.77
N ASN A 75 -4.38 -13.28 3.03
CA ASN A 75 -3.75 -13.74 1.80
C ASN A 75 -4.57 -13.30 0.60
N PRO A 76 -3.96 -12.77 -0.46
CA PRO A 76 -4.71 -12.48 -1.69
C PRO A 76 -5.16 -13.79 -2.34
N GLU A 77 -6.32 -13.75 -3.00
CA GLU A 77 -6.80 -14.90 -3.75
C GLU A 77 -5.84 -15.23 -4.90
N PRO A 78 -5.76 -16.48 -5.35
CA PRO A 78 -4.89 -16.84 -6.47
C PRO A 78 -5.13 -15.99 -7.74
N ALA A 79 -6.40 -15.67 -8.03
CA ALA A 79 -6.74 -14.81 -9.16
C ALA A 79 -6.23 -13.38 -8.98
N THR A 80 -6.17 -12.90 -7.73
CA THR A 80 -5.64 -11.57 -7.41
C THR A 80 -4.15 -11.52 -7.66
N ILE A 81 -3.43 -12.55 -7.27
CA ILE A 81 -1.99 -12.67 -7.51
C ILE A 81 -1.70 -12.63 -9.01
N LYS A 82 -2.44 -13.43 -9.79
CA LYS A 82 -2.28 -13.48 -11.25
C LYS A 82 -2.50 -12.12 -11.88
N LYS A 83 -3.57 -11.44 -11.49
CA LYS A 83 -3.89 -10.13 -12.03
C LYS A 83 -2.83 -9.10 -11.67
N ALA A 84 -2.36 -9.12 -10.44
CA ALA A 84 -1.31 -8.21 -9.98
C ALA A 84 0.00 -8.44 -10.74
N GLU A 85 0.35 -9.69 -11.01
CA GLU A 85 1.53 -10.02 -11.81
C GLU A 85 1.40 -9.46 -13.23
N ALA A 86 0.24 -9.65 -13.86
CA ALA A 86 -0.01 -9.16 -15.20
C ALA A 86 0.03 -7.63 -15.28
N GLU A 87 -0.50 -6.96 -14.27
CA GLU A 87 -0.58 -5.49 -14.22
C GLU A 87 0.65 -4.85 -13.54
N LYS A 88 1.57 -5.66 -13.04
CA LYS A 88 2.78 -5.22 -12.33
C LYS A 88 2.46 -4.37 -11.10
N VAL A 89 1.44 -4.78 -10.36
CA VAL A 89 1.04 -4.14 -9.11
C VAL A 89 1.70 -4.89 -7.95
N THR A 90 2.40 -4.17 -7.10
CA THR A 90 3.03 -4.77 -5.91
C THR A 90 1.97 -5.10 -4.88
N ILE A 91 2.00 -6.34 -4.37
CA ILE A 91 1.19 -6.76 -3.22
C ILE A 91 2.13 -7.23 -2.13
N MET A 92 1.96 -6.66 -0.94
CA MET A 92 2.71 -7.03 0.25
C MET A 92 1.75 -7.53 1.33
N MET A 93 2.26 -8.33 2.24
CA MET A 93 1.49 -8.92 3.35
C MET A 93 2.21 -8.73 4.66
N SER A 94 1.44 -8.62 5.74
CA SER A 94 1.96 -8.62 7.09
C SER A 94 0.97 -9.31 8.04
N ALA A 95 1.51 -10.00 9.04
CA ALA A 95 0.70 -10.56 10.14
C ALA A 95 0.28 -9.49 11.15
N HIS A 96 0.94 -8.34 11.15
CA HIS A 96 0.60 -7.24 12.05
C HIS A 96 -0.77 -6.66 11.74
N THR A 97 -1.35 -6.01 12.76
CA THR A 97 -2.65 -5.35 12.58
C THR A 97 -2.50 -4.09 11.76
N THR A 98 -3.61 -3.67 11.16
CA THR A 98 -3.67 -2.39 10.46
C THR A 98 -3.24 -1.24 11.35
N PHE A 99 -3.67 -1.25 12.62
CA PHE A 99 -3.33 -0.18 13.56
C PHE A 99 -1.82 -0.06 13.77
N GLU A 100 -1.15 -1.19 13.99
CA GLU A 100 0.31 -1.20 14.19
C GLU A 100 1.06 -0.67 12.97
N LEU A 101 0.66 -1.17 11.80
CA LEU A 101 1.31 -0.76 10.54
C LEU A 101 1.01 0.69 10.20
N ALA A 102 -0.21 1.15 10.46
CA ALA A 102 -0.57 2.55 10.24
C ALA A 102 0.31 3.49 11.07
N GLY A 103 0.53 3.15 12.33
CA GLY A 103 1.38 3.96 13.21
C GLY A 103 2.83 4.02 12.72
N LEU A 104 3.38 2.88 12.35
CA LEU A 104 4.76 2.81 11.85
C LEU A 104 4.91 3.55 10.52
N LEU A 105 3.97 3.35 9.60
CA LEU A 105 3.97 4.03 8.31
C LEU A 105 3.80 5.53 8.44
N TYR A 106 2.93 5.97 9.32
CA TYR A 106 2.73 7.40 9.54
C TYR A 106 4.04 8.08 9.90
N SER A 107 4.80 7.50 10.84
CA SER A 107 6.09 8.03 11.24
C SER A 107 7.08 8.05 10.09
N MET A 108 7.16 6.97 9.32
CA MET A 108 8.07 6.88 8.18
C MET A 108 7.75 7.93 7.11
N ILE A 109 6.48 8.08 6.78
CA ILE A 109 6.04 9.01 5.75
C ILE A 109 6.30 10.45 6.21
N LYS A 110 5.97 10.75 7.45
CA LYS A 110 6.18 12.08 8.03
C LYS A 110 7.67 12.44 8.05
N ASP A 111 8.52 11.52 8.47
CA ASP A 111 9.97 11.75 8.58
C ASP A 111 10.62 11.92 7.21
N SER A 112 10.04 11.37 6.15
CA SER A 112 10.56 11.51 4.79
C SER A 112 10.17 12.81 4.11
N GLN A 113 9.25 13.58 4.69
CA GLN A 113 8.78 14.84 4.12
C GLN A 113 9.66 16.00 4.57
N PRO A 114 9.79 17.05 3.74
CA PRO A 114 10.53 18.23 4.17
C PRO A 114 9.80 18.90 5.35
N PRO A 115 10.52 19.64 6.22
CA PRO A 115 9.90 20.37 7.29
C PRO A 115 8.81 21.29 6.76
N GLN A 116 7.64 21.26 7.39
CA GLN A 116 6.54 22.14 7.03
C GLN A 116 6.56 23.37 7.90
N ALA A 117 6.03 24.48 7.36
CA ALA A 117 5.71 25.63 8.18
C ALA A 117 4.76 25.19 9.30
N GLY A 118 4.77 25.88 10.41
CA GLY A 118 3.99 25.50 11.57
C GLY A 118 2.52 25.24 11.25
N PRO A 119 1.79 24.66 12.20
CA PRO A 119 0.40 24.29 11.98
C PRO A 119 -0.43 25.51 11.64
N SER A 120 -1.30 25.33 10.71
CA SER A 120 -2.27 26.35 10.34
C SER A 120 -3.40 26.39 11.34
#